data_7c33f49d0def6e51f14fc9680622e173
#
_entry.id   7c33f49d0def6e51f14fc9680622e173
#
_cell.length_a   1.000
_cell.length_b   1.000
_cell.length_c   1.000
_cell.angle_alpha   90.00
_cell.angle_beta   90.00
_cell.angle_gamma   90.00
#
_symmetry.space_group_name_H-M   'P 1'
#
loop_
_entity.id
_entity.type
_entity.pdbx_description
1 polymer ?
#
loop_
_entity_poly.entity_id
_entity_poly.type
_entity_poly.pdbx_seq_one_letter_code
_entity_poly.pdbx_strand_id
1 'polypeptide(L)'
;FRAGTALAADLLITGRALSAVRGLETGLFHERVSDDLVWARAQELAIDCAQGAAHSHLLSKQMLNETVGEQLFMQLSIGSANMASARTTEAAIEGINAFLEKRRPEWAHLS
;
A
#
# COMPACT_ATOMS: atom_id res chain seq x y z
N PHE A 1 0.69 7.77 -4.64
CA PHE A 1 0.81 8.26 -6.01
C PHE A 1 -0.21 7.64 -6.96
N ARG A 2 -0.29 6.30 -7.11
CA ARG A 2 -1.15 5.66 -8.12
C ARG A 2 -2.64 5.96 -7.94
N ALA A 3 -3.15 5.82 -6.75
CA ALA A 3 -4.59 5.94 -6.47
C ALA A 3 -5.00 7.32 -5.94
N GLY A 4 -4.05 8.22 -5.79
CA GLY A 4 -4.26 9.57 -5.27
C GLY A 4 -4.45 9.64 -3.75
N THR A 5 -4.33 10.86 -3.24
CA THR A 5 -4.42 11.13 -1.79
C THR A 5 -5.82 10.89 -1.22
N ALA A 6 -6.86 11.06 -2.01
CA ALA A 6 -8.25 10.86 -1.56
C ALA A 6 -8.52 9.39 -1.19
N LEU A 7 -8.11 8.43 -2.04
CA LEU A 7 -8.26 7.02 -1.72
C LEU A 7 -7.35 6.61 -0.56
N ALA A 8 -6.13 7.14 -0.50
CA ALA A 8 -5.22 6.85 0.61
C ALA A 8 -5.81 7.34 1.94
N ALA A 9 -6.34 8.56 1.99
CA ALA A 9 -6.99 9.10 3.17
C ALA A 9 -8.20 8.26 3.59
N ASP A 10 -9.04 7.89 2.63
CA ASP A 10 -10.21 7.05 2.90
C ASP A 10 -9.82 5.71 3.54
N LEU A 11 -8.85 5.00 2.97
CA LEU A 11 -8.41 3.70 3.49
C LEU A 11 -7.73 3.82 4.86
N LEU A 12 -6.87 4.84 5.05
CA LEU A 12 -6.11 5.02 6.29
C LEU A 12 -7.01 5.45 7.46
N ILE A 13 -8.00 6.32 7.19
CA ILE A 13 -8.88 6.85 8.22
C ILE A 13 -9.98 5.85 8.58
N THR A 14 -10.55 5.18 7.57
CA THR A 14 -11.66 4.24 7.82
C THR A 14 -11.21 2.84 8.19
N GLY A 15 -9.98 2.47 7.86
CA GLY A 15 -9.45 1.10 8.06
C GLY A 15 -10.17 0.02 7.25
N ARG A 16 -10.97 0.41 6.25
CA ARG A 16 -11.76 -0.57 5.47
C ARG A 16 -10.92 -1.35 4.48
N ALA A 17 -11.31 -2.59 4.22
CA ALA A 17 -10.70 -3.40 3.19
C ALA A 17 -11.09 -2.89 1.78
N LEU A 18 -10.13 -2.92 0.87
CA LEU A 18 -10.33 -2.59 -0.54
C LEU A 18 -10.48 -3.87 -1.35
N SER A 19 -11.56 -3.99 -2.14
CA SER A 19 -11.71 -5.11 -3.05
C SER A 19 -10.78 -4.99 -4.26
N ALA A 20 -10.41 -6.13 -4.89
CA ALA A 20 -9.59 -6.14 -6.10
C ALA A 20 -10.25 -5.37 -7.26
N VAL A 21 -11.59 -5.43 -7.37
CA VAL A 21 -12.34 -4.66 -8.37
C VAL A 21 -12.14 -3.17 -8.15
N ARG A 22 -12.37 -2.71 -6.93
CA ARG A 22 -12.23 -1.28 -6.59
C ARG A 22 -10.79 -0.81 -6.72
N GLY A 23 -9.81 -1.66 -6.41
CA GLY A 23 -8.38 -1.36 -6.60
C GLY A 23 -8.02 -1.16 -8.08
N LEU A 24 -8.63 -1.94 -8.99
CA LEU A 24 -8.46 -1.76 -10.43
C LEU A 24 -9.12 -0.44 -10.91
N GLU A 25 -10.37 -0.17 -10.52
CA GLU A 25 -11.09 1.06 -10.88
C GLU A 25 -10.38 2.34 -10.43
N THR A 26 -9.73 2.30 -9.28
CA THR A 26 -9.01 3.44 -8.71
C THR A 26 -7.55 3.55 -9.17
N GLY A 27 -7.08 2.63 -10.01
CA GLY A 27 -5.71 2.62 -10.51
C GLY A 27 -4.65 2.17 -9.49
N LEU A 28 -5.06 1.61 -8.35
CA LEU A 28 -4.13 1.00 -7.39
C LEU A 28 -3.47 -0.24 -8.01
N PHE A 29 -4.25 -1.05 -8.69
CA PHE A 29 -3.79 -2.16 -9.53
C PHE A 29 -4.01 -1.81 -11.00
N HIS A 30 -3.17 -2.31 -11.88
CA HIS A 30 -3.32 -2.11 -13.33
C HIS A 30 -3.94 -3.32 -14.03
N GLU A 31 -4.04 -4.46 -13.35
CA GLU A 31 -4.61 -5.67 -13.88
C GLU A 31 -5.23 -6.53 -12.76
N ARG A 32 -6.26 -7.29 -13.10
CA ARG A 32 -6.88 -8.30 -12.24
C ARG A 32 -7.09 -9.58 -13.03
N VAL A 33 -6.61 -10.67 -12.48
CA VAL A 33 -6.78 -12.03 -13.02
C VAL A 33 -7.38 -12.93 -11.94
N SER A 34 -7.84 -14.12 -12.30
CA SER A 34 -8.26 -15.14 -11.33
C SER A 34 -7.05 -15.65 -10.53
N ASP A 35 -7.29 -16.10 -9.31
CA ASP A 35 -6.23 -16.46 -8.35
C ASP A 35 -5.29 -17.57 -8.88
N ASP A 36 -5.84 -18.53 -9.63
CA ASP A 36 -5.11 -19.61 -10.28
C ASP A 36 -4.20 -19.15 -11.42
N LEU A 37 -4.47 -17.99 -12.01
CA LEU A 37 -3.71 -17.44 -13.13
C LEU A 37 -2.67 -16.39 -12.74
N VAL A 38 -2.60 -15.98 -11.49
CA VAL A 38 -1.70 -14.90 -11.03
C VAL A 38 -0.25 -15.17 -11.41
N TRP A 39 0.24 -16.39 -11.15
CA TRP A 39 1.63 -16.75 -11.46
C TRP A 39 1.90 -16.86 -12.96
N ALA A 40 0.97 -17.44 -13.72
CA ALA A 40 1.10 -17.52 -15.16
C ALA A 40 1.16 -16.12 -15.78
N ARG A 41 0.27 -15.23 -15.36
CA ARG A 41 0.25 -13.85 -15.85
C ARG A 41 1.48 -13.05 -15.45
N ALA A 42 1.98 -13.22 -14.24
CA ALA A 42 3.21 -12.57 -13.78
C ALA A 42 4.42 -13.04 -14.62
N GLN A 43 4.47 -14.32 -14.99
CA GLN A 43 5.52 -14.86 -15.83
C GLN A 43 5.44 -14.32 -17.27
N GLU A 44 4.25 -14.20 -17.85
CA GLU A 44 4.06 -13.55 -19.16
C GLU A 44 4.59 -12.13 -19.17
N LEU A 45 4.19 -11.32 -18.16
CA LEU A 45 4.67 -9.94 -18.03
C LEU A 45 6.21 -9.87 -17.85
N ALA A 46 6.79 -10.80 -17.12
CA ALA A 46 8.25 -10.87 -16.96
C ALA A 46 8.94 -11.20 -18.28
N ILE A 47 8.38 -12.11 -19.08
CA ILE A 47 8.88 -12.45 -20.43
C ILE A 47 8.78 -11.23 -21.35
N ASP A 48 7.65 -10.52 -21.34
CA ASP A 48 7.46 -9.31 -22.14
C ASP A 48 8.50 -8.23 -21.76
N CYS A 49 8.73 -8.04 -20.48
CA CYS A 49 9.80 -7.14 -20.00
C CYS A 49 11.19 -7.60 -20.49
N ALA A 50 11.47 -8.91 -20.50
CA ALA A 50 12.76 -9.43 -20.92
C ALA A 50 13.07 -9.26 -22.40
N GLN A 51 12.06 -8.96 -23.24
CA GLN A 51 12.25 -8.64 -24.66
C GLN A 51 12.82 -7.23 -24.90
N GLY A 52 12.71 -6.36 -23.91
CA GLY A 52 13.24 -5.00 -24.00
C GLY A 52 14.75 -4.91 -23.71
N ALA A 53 15.40 -3.83 -24.19
CA ALA A 53 16.79 -3.59 -23.89
C ALA A 53 17.00 -3.31 -22.40
N ALA A 54 17.84 -4.08 -21.73
CA ALA A 54 18.10 -3.97 -20.29
C ALA A 54 18.52 -2.55 -19.87
N HIS A 55 19.32 -1.86 -20.68
CA HIS A 55 19.75 -0.49 -20.41
C HIS A 55 18.59 0.50 -20.46
N SER A 56 17.65 0.34 -21.41
CA SER A 56 16.46 1.18 -21.50
C SER A 56 15.54 0.99 -20.30
N HIS A 57 15.39 -0.25 -19.83
CA HIS A 57 14.64 -0.55 -18.59
C HIS A 57 15.28 0.09 -17.37
N LEU A 58 16.63 0.05 -17.29
CA LEU A 58 17.36 0.69 -16.20
C LEU A 58 17.09 2.19 -16.15
N LEU A 59 17.23 2.88 -17.28
CA LEU A 59 16.99 4.32 -17.38
C LEU A 59 15.53 4.69 -17.07
N SER A 60 14.59 3.93 -17.59
CA SER A 60 13.16 4.15 -17.30
C SER A 60 12.85 3.99 -15.81
N LYS A 61 13.41 2.97 -15.15
CA LYS A 61 13.26 2.78 -13.70
C LYS A 61 13.92 3.89 -12.89
N GLN A 62 15.10 4.37 -13.30
CA GLN A 62 15.76 5.50 -12.67
C GLN A 62 14.88 6.76 -12.76
N MET A 63 14.39 7.11 -13.94
CA MET A 63 13.49 8.25 -14.14
C MET A 63 12.21 8.16 -13.29
N LEU A 64 11.59 6.98 -13.22
CA LEU A 64 10.42 6.77 -12.38
C LEU A 64 10.75 6.90 -10.89
N ASN A 65 11.89 6.40 -10.45
CA ASN A 65 12.33 6.48 -9.06
C ASN A 65 12.71 7.91 -8.66
N GLU A 66 13.33 8.70 -9.53
CA GLU A 66 13.66 10.10 -9.27
C GLU A 66 12.40 10.95 -9.05
N THR A 67 11.33 10.69 -9.82
CA THR A 67 10.05 11.41 -9.66
C THR A 67 9.31 11.09 -8.35
N VAL A 68 9.57 9.94 -7.74
CA VAL A 68 8.83 9.46 -6.56
C VAL A 68 9.74 9.32 -5.33
N GLY A 69 11.05 9.12 -5.55
CA GLY A 69 11.97 8.58 -4.55
C GLY A 69 12.17 9.47 -3.32
N GLU A 70 12.53 10.73 -3.48
CA GLU A 70 12.83 11.62 -2.33
C GLU A 70 11.61 11.84 -1.43
N GLN A 71 10.45 12.10 -2.04
CA GLN A 71 9.20 12.27 -1.30
C GLN A 71 8.78 10.97 -0.61
N LEU A 72 8.97 9.82 -1.25
CA LEU A 72 8.63 8.53 -0.67
C LEU A 72 9.48 8.21 0.57
N PHE A 73 10.80 8.40 0.50
CA PHE A 73 11.69 8.18 1.65
C PHE A 73 11.35 9.07 2.84
N MET A 74 11.06 10.35 2.58
CA MET A 74 10.64 11.27 3.63
C MET A 74 9.31 10.84 4.25
N GLN A 75 8.32 10.49 3.45
CA GLN A 75 7.02 10.03 3.94
C GLN A 75 7.11 8.73 4.73
N LEU A 76 7.94 7.77 4.30
CA LEU A 76 8.19 6.53 5.03
C LEU A 76 8.88 6.79 6.39
N SER A 77 9.81 7.71 6.43
CA SER A 77 10.50 8.09 7.67
C SER A 77 9.54 8.75 8.66
N ILE A 78 8.72 9.69 8.19
CA ILE A 78 7.67 10.33 9.00
C ILE A 78 6.64 9.29 9.46
N GLY A 79 6.19 8.43 8.56
CA GLY A 79 5.24 7.37 8.87
C GLY A 79 5.77 6.39 9.92
N SER A 80 7.05 6.02 9.83
CA SER A 80 7.72 5.15 10.81
C SER A 80 7.78 5.82 12.19
N ALA A 81 8.15 7.10 12.27
CA ALA A 81 8.20 7.85 13.52
C ALA A 81 6.80 7.99 14.14
N ASN A 82 5.80 8.32 13.33
CA ASN A 82 4.40 8.42 13.79
C ASN A 82 3.88 7.08 14.29
N MET A 83 4.18 5.97 13.60
CA MET A 83 3.79 4.63 14.02
C MET A 83 4.45 4.25 15.35
N ALA A 84 5.75 4.56 15.53
CA ALA A 84 6.46 4.29 16.77
C ALA A 84 5.85 5.06 17.94
N SER A 85 5.51 6.34 17.74
CA SER A 85 4.83 7.17 18.74
C SER A 85 3.42 6.66 19.05
N ALA A 86 2.63 6.33 18.03
CA ALA A 86 1.27 5.84 18.21
C ALA A 86 1.20 4.55 19.01
N ARG A 87 2.18 3.63 18.83
CA ARG A 87 2.22 2.33 19.54
C ARG A 87 2.33 2.44 21.05
N THR A 88 2.77 3.56 21.60
CA THR A 88 2.88 3.78 23.04
C THR A 88 1.60 4.32 23.66
N THR A 89 0.58 4.61 22.88
CA THR A 89 -0.70 5.15 23.37
C THR A 89 -1.62 4.05 23.89
N GLU A 90 -2.47 4.39 24.86
CA GLU A 90 -3.52 3.49 25.36
C GLU A 90 -4.48 3.06 24.25
N ALA A 91 -4.79 3.96 23.32
CA ALA A 91 -5.60 3.65 22.14
C ALA A 91 -4.97 2.55 21.25
N ALA A 92 -3.66 2.57 21.05
CA ALA A 92 -2.99 1.51 20.28
C ALA A 92 -3.03 0.16 21.02
N ILE A 93 -2.85 0.16 22.33
CA ILE A 93 -2.95 -1.05 23.15
C ILE A 93 -4.36 -1.63 23.07
N GLU A 94 -5.38 -0.81 23.25
CA GLU A 94 -6.78 -1.23 23.10
C GLU A 94 -7.07 -1.77 21.70
N GLY A 95 -6.63 -1.07 20.64
CA GLY A 95 -6.84 -1.53 19.27
C GLY A 95 -6.20 -2.87 18.98
N ILE A 96 -5.00 -3.14 19.50
CA ILE A 96 -4.30 -4.42 19.35
C ILE A 96 -5.04 -5.51 20.13
N ASN A 97 -5.43 -5.25 21.38
CA ASN A 97 -6.14 -6.21 22.20
C ASN A 97 -7.49 -6.58 21.59
N ALA A 98 -8.27 -5.59 21.17
CA ALA A 98 -9.54 -5.78 20.50
C ALA A 98 -9.41 -6.64 19.22
N PHE A 99 -8.35 -6.40 18.44
CA PHE A 99 -8.06 -7.20 17.24
C PHE A 99 -7.76 -8.67 17.58
N LEU A 100 -6.89 -8.91 18.59
CA LEU A 100 -6.53 -10.26 19.03
C LEU A 100 -7.75 -11.01 19.62
N GLU A 101 -8.60 -10.31 20.35
CA GLU A 101 -9.82 -10.84 20.97
C GLU A 101 -11.01 -10.90 20.02
N LYS A 102 -10.84 -10.42 18.75
CA LYS A 102 -11.90 -10.38 17.72
C LYS A 102 -13.16 -9.64 18.15
N ARG A 103 -13.02 -8.59 18.94
CA ARG A 103 -14.07 -7.68 19.40
C ARG A 103 -13.92 -6.29 18.79
N ARG A 104 -14.91 -5.45 18.97
CA ARG A 104 -14.79 -4.02 18.64
C ARG A 104 -13.98 -3.29 19.70
N PRO A 105 -13.08 -2.37 19.32
CA PRO A 105 -12.35 -1.55 20.29
C PRO A 105 -13.26 -0.50 20.92
N GLU A 106 -12.98 -0.15 22.17
CA GLU A 106 -13.69 0.86 22.94
C GLU A 106 -12.86 2.14 23.04
N TRP A 107 -13.13 3.10 22.15
CA TRP A 107 -12.37 4.36 22.04
C TRP A 107 -12.85 5.45 23.02
N ALA A 108 -14.05 5.34 23.58
CA ALA A 108 -14.75 6.43 24.29
C ALA A 108 -14.05 6.94 25.55
N HIS A 109 -13.05 6.24 26.06
CA HIS A 109 -12.33 6.57 27.30
C HIS A 109 -10.85 6.84 27.08
N LEU A 110 -10.40 6.84 25.83
CA LEU A 110 -9.00 6.96 25.47
C LEU A 110 -8.77 8.33 24.83
N SER A 111 -7.97 9.14 25.45
CA SER A 111 -7.55 10.49 24.99
C SER A 111 -6.23 10.42 24.22
#